data_62d6415719c0e7e5e6c63837d3ba21d7
#
_entry.id   62d6415719c0e7e5e6c63837d3ba21d7
#
_cell.length_a   1.000
_cell.length_b   1.000
_cell.length_c   1.000
_cell.angle_alpha   90.00
_cell.angle_beta   90.00
_cell.angle_gamma   90.00
#
_symmetry.space_group_name_H-M   'P 1'
#
loop_
_entity.id
_entity.type
_entity.pdbx_description
1 polymer ?
#
loop_
_entity_poly.entity_id
_entity_poly.type
_entity_poly.pdbx_seq_one_letter_code
_entity_poly.pdbx_strand_id
1 'polypeptide(L)'
;MTLLLPFAFKLTTMKNIFFILITAVALCGCSKHEHKSNEAHEEHVHAHSYTAYTHKAEFFLQHEGLEVGKKACITLYATALSNFKPLHAHEATLLLRAGGKSLTANAAAHNEGMFHFELTPEVAGDGMLYITVGEETAHFDVCVAEHGAAHAHAHAHGHSHEGHSHGHSHEGHDHSAHNHGHSHAPHPGHGMETEGKPGDVTLTKEQSWKIDFATEVAAESDFGGSVKVVAKVEALPGDFTTVVATTSGKVQFAGNVVAGAVASVKEPLFYLDGSDVTDNDAAVKFAEAESNYELAKADYERKKDLFIDKIVSEREYQTAEAIYLQSQARFESMKRSFGAGKVTLKPAMNGYVSAVHVSNGDYVEPGTPLATIQRDGGLNLVAELPVRYAPMLQNIATVNVETTQGVYNVDTLGGKYIVGNAANECNMLPVTVSVNEISGVVAGSIVTLYLSLSSSTGLNVIVPRTALVEEMGNMFVFVQNNPISFEKRSVKVGETDGRYVQILSGIEPGERVVSKGGIILKLSQGAAALDPHAGHVH
;
A
#
# COMPACT_ATOMS: atom_id res chain seq x y z
N MET A 1 11.70 -32.33 44.32
CA MET A 1 12.71 -31.35 44.79
C MET A 1 12.99 -30.41 43.66
N THR A 2 12.11 -29.41 43.50
CA THR A 2 12.26 -27.99 43.74
C THR A 2 13.29 -27.31 42.84
N LEU A 3 12.83 -26.51 41.87
CA LEU A 3 13.01 -25.05 41.85
C LEU A 3 12.26 -24.38 40.69
N LEU A 4 11.15 -23.79 41.03
CA LEU A 4 10.47 -22.74 40.27
C LEU A 4 11.28 -21.43 40.44
N LEU A 5 11.55 -20.74 39.30
CA LEU A 5 11.99 -19.35 39.32
C LEU A 5 10.98 -18.51 38.50
N PRO A 6 10.40 -17.46 39.04
CA PRO A 6 9.46 -16.60 38.35
C PRO A 6 10.21 -15.50 37.59
N PHE A 7 9.89 -15.30 36.32
CA PHE A 7 10.24 -14.09 35.57
C PHE A 7 9.34 -12.94 36.01
N ALA A 8 9.88 -12.11 36.89
CA ALA A 8 9.29 -10.83 37.24
C ALA A 8 9.68 -9.79 36.19
N PHE A 9 8.75 -9.41 35.31
CA PHE A 9 8.88 -8.27 34.43
C PHE A 9 8.74 -6.99 35.27
N LYS A 10 9.82 -6.25 35.38
CA LYS A 10 9.89 -4.93 35.99
C LYS A 10 9.07 -3.93 35.19
N LEU A 11 7.89 -3.61 35.66
CA LEU A 11 7.10 -2.44 35.27
C LEU A 11 7.64 -1.25 36.08
N THR A 12 8.64 -0.55 35.55
CA THR A 12 9.08 0.70 36.17
C THR A 12 9.46 1.70 35.08
N THR A 13 8.87 2.91 35.20
CA THR A 13 9.21 4.15 34.50
C THR A 13 8.63 4.37 33.09
N MET A 14 7.32 4.57 33.02
CA MET A 14 6.67 5.46 32.04
C MET A 14 5.78 6.50 32.76
N LYS A 15 6.35 7.24 33.65
CA LYS A 15 5.78 8.47 34.21
C LYS A 15 6.90 9.49 34.27
N ASN A 16 7.11 10.26 33.20
CA ASN A 16 7.79 11.56 33.18
C ASN A 16 8.25 11.93 31.75
N ILE A 17 7.37 11.86 30.74
CA ILE A 17 7.59 12.53 29.43
C ILE A 17 6.27 13.23 29.03
N PHE A 18 5.70 14.00 29.95
CA PHE A 18 4.50 14.80 29.61
C PHE A 18 4.53 16.19 30.26
N PHE A 19 5.71 16.72 30.51
CA PHE A 19 5.86 18.10 30.95
C PHE A 19 7.21 18.62 30.52
N ILE A 20 7.32 19.18 29.34
CA ILE A 20 8.25 20.22 28.87
C ILE A 20 8.05 20.27 27.34
N LEU A 21 7.13 21.09 26.86
CA LEU A 21 7.24 21.81 25.58
C LEU A 21 6.06 22.80 25.40
N ILE A 22 5.95 23.72 26.33
CA ILE A 22 5.30 24.99 26.08
C ILE A 22 6.31 26.03 26.52
N THR A 23 7.19 26.43 25.61
CA THR A 23 7.93 27.72 25.60
C THR A 23 9.01 27.65 24.52
N ALA A 24 8.71 28.08 23.33
CA ALA A 24 9.70 28.60 22.38
C ALA A 24 9.02 29.15 21.11
N VAL A 25 8.09 30.08 21.28
CA VAL A 25 7.79 31.07 20.25
C VAL A 25 7.84 32.41 20.95
N ALA A 26 9.02 32.93 21.07
CA ALA A 26 9.34 34.33 21.29
C ALA A 26 10.79 34.46 21.66
N LEU A 27 11.64 34.66 20.68
CA LEU A 27 12.93 35.33 20.88
C LEU A 27 13.50 35.75 19.52
N CYS A 28 12.79 36.66 18.84
CA CYS A 28 13.48 37.72 18.14
C CYS A 28 13.33 38.97 19.03
N GLY A 29 14.08 38.98 20.12
CA GLY A 29 14.00 40.03 21.13
C GLY A 29 15.11 41.04 20.94
N CYS A 30 14.76 42.22 20.56
CA CYS A 30 15.54 43.44 20.83
C CYS A 30 14.89 44.23 21.97
N SER A 31 15.69 44.42 23.03
CA SER A 31 15.67 45.49 24.03
C SER A 31 14.50 45.67 24.97
N LYS A 32 14.89 45.70 26.25
CA LYS A 32 14.14 46.14 27.42
C LYS A 32 13.49 47.51 27.25
N HIS A 33 12.19 47.59 27.54
CA HIS A 33 11.59 48.84 28.03
C HIS A 33 10.62 48.56 29.17
N GLU A 34 10.63 49.50 30.16
CA GLU A 34 9.92 49.47 31.42
C GLU A 34 8.41 49.62 31.24
N HIS A 35 7.67 48.98 32.15
CA HIS A 35 6.20 49.09 32.27
C HIS A 35 5.74 50.53 32.55
N LYS A 36 4.89 51.03 31.65
CA LYS A 36 3.85 52.00 31.97
C LYS A 36 2.54 51.52 31.37
N SER A 37 1.56 51.30 32.25
CA SER A 37 0.18 50.99 31.93
C SER A 37 -0.44 52.04 30.99
N ASN A 38 -0.74 51.61 29.77
CA ASN A 38 -1.77 52.23 28.93
C ASN A 38 -2.45 51.12 28.16
N GLU A 39 -3.76 51.01 28.28
CA GLU A 39 -4.57 50.15 27.45
C GLU A 39 -4.43 50.61 25.98
N ALA A 40 -3.52 49.94 25.27
CA ALA A 40 -3.42 49.99 23.84
C ALA A 40 -4.05 48.74 23.28
N HIS A 41 -5.02 48.87 22.39
CA HIS A 41 -5.52 47.81 21.56
C HIS A 41 -4.32 47.00 20.98
N GLU A 42 -4.22 45.73 21.32
CA GLU A 42 -3.33 44.83 20.63
C GLU A 42 -3.80 44.75 19.16
N GLU A 43 -3.12 45.44 18.27
CA GLU A 43 -3.22 45.21 16.84
C GLU A 43 -2.78 43.77 16.60
N HIS A 44 -3.73 42.90 16.32
CA HIS A 44 -3.47 41.58 15.82
C HIS A 44 -2.78 41.72 14.46
N VAL A 45 -1.45 41.58 14.46
CA VAL A 45 -0.68 41.51 13.22
C VAL A 45 -1.07 40.20 12.53
N HIS A 46 -1.84 40.30 11.48
CA HIS A 46 -2.23 39.15 10.68
C HIS A 46 -1.02 38.69 9.88
N ALA A 47 -0.55 37.45 10.15
CA ALA A 47 0.51 36.85 9.37
C ALA A 47 -0.06 36.40 8.02
N HIS A 48 0.55 36.84 6.93
CA HIS A 48 0.24 36.33 5.59
C HIS A 48 0.82 34.94 5.41
N SER A 49 0.04 34.04 4.85
CA SER A 49 0.42 32.65 4.59
C SER A 49 0.19 32.31 3.12
N TYR A 50 1.20 31.76 2.47
CA TYR A 50 1.15 31.35 1.07
C TYR A 50 1.49 29.89 0.91
N THR A 51 0.83 29.22 -0.02
CA THR A 51 1.11 27.81 -0.32
C THR A 51 1.33 27.59 -1.80
N ALA A 52 2.39 26.90 -2.17
CA ALA A 52 2.65 26.46 -3.53
C ALA A 52 2.97 24.96 -3.56
N TYR A 53 2.57 24.30 -4.64
CA TYR A 53 2.89 22.91 -4.91
C TYR A 53 3.70 22.80 -6.19
N THR A 54 4.87 22.19 -6.11
CA THR A 54 5.60 21.72 -7.29
C THR A 54 5.27 20.24 -7.54
N HIS A 55 5.93 19.61 -8.50
CA HIS A 55 5.78 18.18 -8.72
C HIS A 55 6.29 17.32 -7.55
N LYS A 56 7.26 17.81 -6.78
CA LYS A 56 7.94 17.03 -5.73
C LYS A 56 7.81 17.62 -4.34
N ALA A 57 7.43 18.91 -4.20
CA ALA A 57 7.44 19.60 -2.93
C ALA A 57 6.24 20.51 -2.71
N GLU A 58 5.86 20.66 -1.45
CA GLU A 58 4.97 21.69 -0.93
C GLU A 58 5.84 22.76 -0.28
N PHE A 59 5.62 24.03 -0.66
CA PHE A 59 6.21 25.21 -0.08
C PHE A 59 5.15 25.97 0.69
N PHE A 60 5.37 26.13 1.98
CA PHE A 60 4.51 26.92 2.84
C PHE A 60 5.30 28.09 3.42
N LEU A 61 4.85 29.31 3.11
CA LEU A 61 5.52 30.55 3.43
C LEU A 61 4.67 31.37 4.39
N GLN A 62 5.32 31.99 5.39
CA GLN A 62 4.68 32.89 6.34
C GLN A 62 5.51 34.16 6.55
N HIS A 63 4.85 35.33 6.59
CA HIS A 63 5.46 36.60 6.95
C HIS A 63 4.42 37.60 7.53
N GLU A 64 4.88 38.56 8.29
CA GLU A 64 4.01 39.60 8.93
C GLU A 64 3.64 40.76 8.01
N GLY A 65 4.03 40.73 6.74
CA GLY A 65 3.86 41.78 5.76
C GLY A 65 5.20 42.28 5.22
N LEU A 66 5.19 42.75 3.97
CA LEU A 66 6.35 43.34 3.31
C LEU A 66 6.15 44.84 3.23
N GLU A 67 7.04 45.66 3.81
CA GLU A 67 6.96 47.13 3.86
C GLU A 67 8.30 47.73 3.44
N VAL A 68 8.27 48.78 2.65
CA VAL A 68 9.47 49.48 2.19
C VAL A 68 10.30 50.01 3.37
N GLY A 69 11.58 49.68 3.37
CA GLY A 69 12.54 50.14 4.40
C GLY A 69 12.44 49.38 5.74
N LYS A 70 11.47 48.50 5.91
CA LYS A 70 11.32 47.67 7.10
C LYS A 70 11.90 46.28 6.87
N LYS A 71 12.65 45.79 7.84
CA LYS A 71 13.18 44.40 7.80
C LYS A 71 12.03 43.42 7.97
N ALA A 72 11.80 42.59 6.99
CA ALA A 72 10.81 41.52 7.01
C ALA A 72 11.50 40.18 7.28
N CYS A 73 10.89 39.35 8.17
CA CYS A 73 11.26 37.97 8.41
C CYS A 73 10.26 37.07 7.68
N ILE A 74 10.77 36.18 6.83
CA ILE A 74 9.99 35.23 6.06
C ILE A 74 10.39 33.82 6.48
N THR A 75 9.42 33.03 6.93
CA THR A 75 9.63 31.62 7.29
C THR A 75 9.08 30.74 6.17
N LEU A 76 9.92 29.85 5.68
CA LEU A 76 9.57 28.85 4.69
C LEU A 76 9.61 27.46 5.33
N TYR A 77 8.58 26.66 5.08
CA TYR A 77 8.52 25.24 5.31
C TYR A 77 8.46 24.51 3.97
N ALA A 78 9.47 23.69 3.67
CA ALA A 78 9.53 22.89 2.44
C ALA A 78 9.32 21.40 2.79
N THR A 79 8.26 20.80 2.23
CA THR A 79 7.84 19.43 2.50
C THR A 79 7.92 18.60 1.22
N ALA A 80 8.56 17.44 1.24
CA ALA A 80 8.57 16.50 0.12
C ALA A 80 7.22 15.81 -0.01
N LEU A 81 6.58 15.84 -1.18
CA LEU A 81 5.26 15.23 -1.42
C LEU A 81 5.29 13.69 -1.48
N SER A 82 6.47 13.10 -1.67
CA SER A 82 6.62 11.64 -1.72
C SER A 82 6.38 10.94 -0.37
N ASN A 83 6.69 11.63 0.73
CA ASN A 83 6.63 11.06 2.08
C ASN A 83 6.11 12.03 3.15
N PHE A 84 5.77 13.26 2.78
CA PHE A 84 5.33 14.35 3.66
C PHE A 84 6.29 14.65 4.82
N LYS A 85 7.60 14.47 4.58
CA LYS A 85 8.69 14.80 5.49
C LYS A 85 9.40 16.07 5.02
N PRO A 86 10.23 16.71 5.88
CA PRO A 86 11.01 17.87 5.49
C PRO A 86 11.82 17.59 4.21
N LEU A 87 11.86 18.57 3.31
CA LEU A 87 12.73 18.49 2.14
C LEU A 87 14.19 18.68 2.57
N HIS A 88 15.03 17.69 2.28
CA HIS A 88 16.44 17.74 2.64
C HIS A 88 17.20 18.72 1.73
N ALA A 89 17.54 19.89 2.27
CA ALA A 89 18.41 20.87 1.63
C ALA A 89 19.17 21.64 2.69
N HIS A 90 20.41 22.01 2.40
CA HIS A 90 21.25 22.76 3.35
C HIS A 90 21.01 24.26 3.29
N GLU A 91 20.58 24.76 2.13
CA GLU A 91 20.32 26.18 1.88
C GLU A 91 19.15 26.38 0.93
N ALA A 92 18.55 27.54 1.01
CA ALA A 92 17.49 28.00 0.13
C ALA A 92 17.77 29.43 -0.32
N THR A 93 17.32 29.78 -1.53
CA THR A 93 17.46 31.12 -2.10
C THR A 93 16.08 31.71 -2.32
N LEU A 94 15.91 32.96 -1.89
CA LEU A 94 14.75 33.79 -2.11
C LEU A 94 15.11 34.98 -3.01
N LEU A 95 14.31 35.23 -4.06
CA LEU A 95 14.43 36.35 -4.96
C LEU A 95 13.09 37.12 -5.01
N LEU A 96 13.07 38.32 -4.47
CA LEU A 96 11.95 39.25 -4.59
C LEU A 96 12.16 40.19 -5.80
N ARG A 97 11.17 40.25 -6.69
CA ARG A 97 11.11 41.22 -7.79
C ARG A 97 9.90 42.14 -7.59
N ALA A 98 10.13 43.41 -7.33
CA ALA A 98 9.08 44.40 -7.14
C ALA A 98 9.54 45.75 -7.69
N GLY A 99 8.66 46.50 -8.36
CA GLY A 99 8.96 47.84 -8.88
C GLY A 99 10.18 47.92 -9.81
N GLY A 100 10.47 46.87 -10.58
CA GLY A 100 11.63 46.78 -11.47
C GLY A 100 12.98 46.50 -10.78
N LYS A 101 12.99 46.33 -9.46
CA LYS A 101 14.16 45.95 -8.70
C LYS A 101 14.12 44.47 -8.30
N SER A 102 15.29 43.89 -8.07
CA SER A 102 15.45 42.52 -7.60
C SER A 102 16.27 42.48 -6.34
N LEU A 103 15.78 41.81 -5.31
CA LEU A 103 16.45 41.59 -4.03
C LEU A 103 16.57 40.12 -3.76
N THR A 104 17.79 39.65 -3.45
CA THR A 104 18.07 38.24 -3.18
C THR A 104 18.48 38.05 -1.72
N ALA A 105 17.92 37.03 -1.07
CA ALA A 105 18.30 36.59 0.26
C ALA A 105 18.60 35.08 0.23
N ASN A 106 19.62 34.65 0.95
CA ASN A 106 19.94 33.24 1.12
C ASN A 106 19.77 32.87 2.60
N ALA A 107 19.25 31.66 2.85
CA ALA A 107 19.07 31.13 4.18
C ALA A 107 19.67 29.72 4.27
N ALA A 108 20.45 29.45 5.31
CA ALA A 108 20.78 28.10 5.69
C ALA A 108 19.57 27.45 6.38
N ALA A 109 19.46 26.13 6.30
CA ALA A 109 18.41 25.40 7.00
C ALA A 109 18.53 25.61 8.52
N HIS A 110 17.49 26.16 9.15
CA HIS A 110 17.41 26.29 10.60
C HIS A 110 17.16 24.92 11.24
N ASN A 111 16.23 24.17 10.66
CA ASN A 111 15.97 22.76 10.87
C ASN A 111 15.76 22.12 9.49
N GLU A 112 15.72 20.78 9.41
CA GLU A 112 15.41 20.11 8.14
C GLU A 112 14.09 20.66 7.56
N GLY A 113 14.16 21.16 6.31
CA GLY A 113 13.02 21.70 5.58
C GLY A 113 12.51 23.08 6.02
N MET A 114 13.16 23.74 7.01
CA MET A 114 12.75 25.03 7.54
C MET A 114 13.84 26.08 7.29
N PHE A 115 13.46 27.21 6.70
CA PHE A 115 14.36 28.30 6.32
C PHE A 115 13.82 29.65 6.77
N HIS A 116 14.69 30.52 7.32
CA HIS A 116 14.36 31.87 7.71
C HIS A 116 15.12 32.86 6.85
N PHE A 117 14.38 33.66 6.09
CA PHE A 117 14.94 34.73 5.28
C PHE A 117 14.71 36.06 5.94
N GLU A 118 15.68 36.94 5.83
CA GLU A 118 15.59 38.33 6.22
C GLU A 118 15.82 39.20 4.98
N LEU A 119 14.89 40.12 4.71
CA LEU A 119 15.04 41.05 3.60
C LEU A 119 14.41 42.41 3.96
N THR A 120 14.87 43.45 3.30
CA THR A 120 14.32 44.79 3.45
C THR A 120 13.92 45.30 2.07
N PRO A 121 12.63 45.30 1.73
CA PRO A 121 12.14 45.76 0.43
C PRO A 121 12.48 47.25 0.23
N GLU A 122 12.85 47.63 -1.00
CA GLU A 122 13.24 48.99 -1.32
C GLU A 122 12.19 49.78 -2.10
N VAL A 123 11.23 49.09 -2.70
CA VAL A 123 10.20 49.67 -3.58
C VAL A 123 8.85 49.04 -3.27
N ALA A 124 7.83 49.87 -3.15
CA ALA A 124 6.45 49.45 -2.95
C ALA A 124 5.79 48.98 -4.27
N GLY A 125 4.73 48.19 -4.14
CA GLY A 125 3.89 47.71 -5.23
C GLY A 125 3.85 46.22 -5.34
N ASP A 126 3.14 45.75 -6.37
CA ASP A 126 3.03 44.32 -6.63
C ASP A 126 4.37 43.75 -7.06
N GLY A 127 4.67 42.54 -6.55
CA GLY A 127 5.91 41.88 -6.76
C GLY A 127 5.74 40.37 -6.87
N MET A 128 6.79 39.71 -7.33
CA MET A 128 6.89 38.25 -7.42
C MET A 128 8.04 37.77 -6.54
N LEU A 129 7.76 36.84 -5.67
CA LEU A 129 8.73 36.24 -4.79
C LEU A 129 9.01 34.81 -5.29
N TYR A 130 10.25 34.53 -5.66
CA TYR A 130 10.73 33.22 -6.08
C TYR A 130 11.52 32.59 -4.97
N ILE A 131 11.21 31.33 -4.66
CA ILE A 131 11.97 30.54 -3.66
C ILE A 131 12.45 29.26 -4.32
N THR A 132 13.75 29.01 -4.19
CA THR A 132 14.41 27.80 -4.68
C THR A 132 15.00 27.02 -3.52
N VAL A 133 14.65 25.73 -3.43
CA VAL A 133 15.18 24.77 -2.45
C VAL A 133 15.63 23.53 -3.23
N GLY A 134 16.95 23.31 -3.31
CA GLY A 134 17.51 22.28 -4.17
C GLY A 134 17.18 22.49 -5.64
N GLU A 135 16.48 21.54 -6.26
CA GLU A 135 16.02 21.61 -7.67
C GLU A 135 14.62 22.20 -7.84
N GLU A 136 13.87 22.37 -6.75
CA GLU A 136 12.49 22.81 -6.79
C GLU A 136 12.40 24.33 -6.61
N THR A 137 11.58 25.00 -7.43
CA THR A 137 11.33 26.43 -7.36
C THR A 137 9.83 26.71 -7.34
N ALA A 138 9.41 27.52 -6.38
CA ALA A 138 8.07 28.06 -6.27
C ALA A 138 8.08 29.57 -6.42
N HIS A 139 6.96 30.18 -6.83
CA HIS A 139 6.80 31.61 -6.92
C HIS A 139 5.44 32.05 -6.36
N PHE A 140 5.43 33.24 -5.78
CA PHE A 140 4.30 33.78 -5.04
C PHE A 140 4.08 35.23 -5.45
N ASP A 141 2.82 35.61 -5.69
CA ASP A 141 2.44 37.00 -5.84
C ASP A 141 2.39 37.63 -4.46
N VAL A 142 3.11 38.72 -4.28
CA VAL A 142 3.19 39.45 -3.01
C VAL A 142 3.03 40.95 -3.24
N CYS A 143 2.48 41.66 -2.25
CA CYS A 143 2.41 43.10 -2.27
C CYS A 143 3.37 43.70 -1.25
N VAL A 144 4.19 44.65 -1.66
CA VAL A 144 5.07 45.43 -0.79
C VAL A 144 4.39 46.77 -0.50
N ALA A 145 4.01 47.01 0.76
CA ALA A 145 3.35 48.24 1.19
C ALA A 145 4.32 49.42 1.25
N GLU A 146 3.82 50.66 1.06
CA GLU A 146 4.58 51.87 1.33
C GLU A 146 4.86 52.02 2.82
N HIS A 147 5.98 52.68 3.15
CA HIS A 147 6.36 52.92 4.53
C HIS A 147 5.30 53.69 5.32
N GLY A 148 4.79 53.11 6.42
CA GLY A 148 3.79 53.74 7.28
C GLY A 148 2.35 53.71 6.77
N ALA A 149 2.06 52.98 5.70
CA ALA A 149 0.69 52.71 5.27
C ALA A 149 0.04 51.72 6.24
N ALA A 150 -0.96 52.14 7.00
CA ALA A 150 -1.80 51.26 7.77
C ALA A 150 -2.43 50.24 6.80
N HIS A 151 -2.32 48.94 7.10
CA HIS A 151 -2.86 47.86 6.27
C HIS A 151 -4.39 47.96 6.20
N ALA A 152 -4.89 48.74 5.22
CA ALA A 152 -6.29 48.71 4.85
C ALA A 152 -6.48 47.59 3.83
N HIS A 153 -6.99 46.45 4.29
CA HIS A 153 -7.45 45.38 3.40
C HIS A 153 -8.65 45.89 2.59
N ALA A 154 -8.39 46.48 1.42
CA ALA A 154 -9.41 46.79 0.46
C ALA A 154 -9.53 45.66 -0.55
N HIS A 155 -10.33 44.63 -0.25
CA HIS A 155 -10.92 43.78 -1.28
C HIS A 155 -11.91 44.64 -2.10
N ALA A 156 -11.40 45.51 -2.97
CA ALA A 156 -12.21 46.32 -3.86
C ALA A 156 -12.20 45.69 -5.27
N HIS A 157 -12.97 44.66 -5.48
CA HIS A 157 -13.56 44.42 -6.80
C HIS A 157 -14.81 45.32 -6.96
N GLY A 158 -14.59 46.63 -6.98
CA GLY A 158 -15.61 47.61 -7.25
C GLY A 158 -15.52 48.09 -8.67
N HIS A 159 -16.28 47.53 -9.59
CA HIS A 159 -16.60 48.18 -10.85
C HIS A 159 -17.53 49.34 -10.53
N SER A 160 -17.01 50.58 -10.54
CA SER A 160 -17.80 51.83 -10.51
C SER A 160 -18.54 51.98 -11.84
N HIS A 161 -19.82 51.69 -11.84
CA HIS A 161 -20.71 52.16 -12.89
C HIS A 161 -21.30 53.52 -12.45
N GLU A 162 -20.88 54.58 -13.11
CA GLU A 162 -21.53 55.88 -13.03
C GLU A 162 -22.99 55.75 -13.47
N GLY A 163 -23.87 56.31 -12.66
CA GLY A 163 -25.29 56.23 -12.85
C GLY A 163 -25.79 57.06 -14.03
N HIS A 164 -26.58 56.43 -14.89
CA HIS A 164 -27.59 57.12 -15.68
C HIS A 164 -28.96 56.54 -15.36
N SER A 165 -29.78 57.37 -14.71
CA SER A 165 -31.19 57.09 -14.47
C SER A 165 -31.98 57.23 -15.76
N HIS A 166 -32.61 56.18 -16.23
CA HIS A 166 -33.82 56.21 -17.06
C HIS A 166 -34.74 55.07 -16.62
N GLY A 167 -35.88 55.49 -16.08
CA GLY A 167 -36.96 54.58 -15.75
C GLY A 167 -37.66 54.08 -16.98
N HIS A 168 -37.84 52.77 -17.05
CA HIS A 168 -38.95 52.09 -17.77
C HIS A 168 -39.24 50.78 -17.08
N SER A 169 -40.49 50.61 -16.69
CA SER A 169 -41.13 49.37 -16.22
C SER A 169 -41.21 48.36 -17.34
N HIS A 170 -40.74 47.15 -17.12
CA HIS A 170 -41.26 45.94 -17.79
C HIS A 170 -41.02 44.70 -16.97
N GLU A 171 -41.97 43.80 -17.09
CA GLU A 171 -42.26 42.56 -16.44
C GLU A 171 -41.13 41.50 -16.48
N GLY A 172 -41.15 40.67 -15.46
CA GLY A 172 -40.41 39.48 -15.12
C GLY A 172 -39.77 38.66 -16.24
N HIS A 173 -38.45 38.50 -16.10
CA HIS A 173 -37.75 37.34 -16.59
C HIS A 173 -36.75 36.87 -15.51
N ASP A 174 -36.94 35.62 -15.15
CA ASP A 174 -36.12 34.81 -14.25
C ASP A 174 -34.71 34.67 -14.86
N HIS A 175 -33.72 35.36 -14.31
CA HIS A 175 -32.33 35.17 -14.68
C HIS A 175 -31.64 34.34 -13.60
N SER A 176 -31.56 33.02 -13.85
CA SER A 176 -30.60 32.13 -13.21
C SER A 176 -29.19 32.77 -13.28
N ALA A 177 -28.62 33.01 -12.12
CA ALA A 177 -27.29 33.55 -11.96
C ALA A 177 -26.25 32.57 -12.58
N HIS A 178 -25.69 32.96 -13.72
CA HIS A 178 -24.48 32.35 -14.24
C HIS A 178 -23.29 32.83 -13.41
N ASN A 179 -22.87 32.01 -12.48
CA ASN A 179 -21.60 32.17 -11.76
C ASN A 179 -20.47 31.67 -12.69
N HIS A 180 -19.82 32.57 -13.42
CA HIS A 180 -18.61 32.28 -14.17
C HIS A 180 -17.40 32.29 -13.21
N GLY A 181 -17.30 31.24 -12.39
CA GLY A 181 -16.07 30.92 -11.70
C GLY A 181 -15.09 30.28 -12.70
N HIS A 182 -14.18 31.07 -13.25
CA HIS A 182 -13.03 30.51 -13.96
C HIS A 182 -12.08 29.89 -12.94
N SER A 183 -12.24 28.60 -12.65
CA SER A 183 -11.25 27.83 -11.94
C SER A 183 -10.09 27.53 -12.88
N HIS A 184 -9.08 28.39 -12.91
CA HIS A 184 -7.81 28.05 -13.49
C HIS A 184 -7.16 27.01 -12.57
N ALA A 185 -6.90 25.80 -13.09
CA ALA A 185 -6.07 24.84 -12.40
C ALA A 185 -4.72 25.50 -12.08
N PRO A 186 -4.26 25.51 -10.83
CA PRO A 186 -3.01 26.18 -10.46
C PRO A 186 -1.85 25.55 -11.23
N HIS A 187 -1.07 26.40 -11.92
CA HIS A 187 0.16 25.94 -12.56
C HIS A 187 1.13 25.44 -11.50
N PRO A 188 1.83 24.32 -11.72
CA PRO A 188 2.82 23.83 -10.78
C PRO A 188 3.84 24.91 -10.41
N GLY A 189 4.04 25.12 -9.09
CA GLY A 189 4.99 26.11 -8.58
C GLY A 189 4.43 27.51 -8.37
N HIS A 190 3.20 27.84 -8.80
CA HIS A 190 2.55 29.10 -8.46
C HIS A 190 1.87 29.00 -7.09
N GLY A 191 2.23 29.89 -6.18
CA GLY A 191 1.70 29.94 -4.83
C GLY A 191 0.54 30.90 -4.72
N MET A 192 -0.45 30.52 -3.92
CA MET A 192 -1.61 31.32 -3.60
C MET A 192 -1.60 31.70 -2.11
N GLU A 193 -2.11 32.87 -1.78
CA GLU A 193 -2.37 33.23 -0.38
C GLU A 193 -3.47 32.32 0.17
N THR A 194 -3.20 31.70 1.34
CA THR A 194 -4.10 30.73 1.96
C THR A 194 -4.25 31.05 3.44
N GLU A 195 -5.47 31.30 3.87
CA GLU A 195 -5.79 31.56 5.26
C GLU A 195 -6.51 30.37 5.89
N GLY A 196 -6.25 30.11 7.19
CA GLY A 196 -7.06 29.20 8.00
C GLY A 196 -8.39 29.84 8.34
N LYS A 197 -9.44 29.03 8.45
CA LYS A 197 -10.77 29.52 8.82
C LYS A 197 -10.98 29.40 10.34
N PRO A 198 -11.79 30.28 10.95
CA PRO A 198 -12.19 30.13 12.34
C PRO A 198 -12.86 28.76 12.57
N GLY A 199 -12.35 28.01 13.54
CA GLY A 199 -12.83 26.65 13.84
C GLY A 199 -12.05 25.51 13.17
N ASP A 200 -11.06 25.82 12.32
CA ASP A 200 -10.16 24.85 11.77
C ASP A 200 -9.29 24.19 12.86
N VAL A 201 -8.93 22.94 12.62
CA VAL A 201 -7.96 22.23 13.45
C VAL A 201 -6.56 22.59 12.97
N THR A 202 -5.72 23.05 13.87
CA THR A 202 -4.33 23.40 13.53
C THR A 202 -3.36 22.27 13.86
N LEU A 203 -2.43 22.03 12.94
CA LEU A 203 -1.30 21.12 13.12
C LEU A 203 -0.07 21.76 12.50
N THR A 204 0.94 22.10 13.31
CA THR A 204 2.14 22.75 12.78
C THR A 204 2.92 21.82 11.85
N LYS A 205 3.75 22.39 10.97
CA LYS A 205 4.56 21.59 10.05
C LYS A 205 5.53 20.66 10.80
N GLU A 206 6.13 21.14 11.88
CA GLU A 206 7.04 20.34 12.70
C GLU A 206 6.32 19.17 13.41
N GLN A 207 5.05 19.35 13.76
CA GLN A 207 4.22 18.28 14.31
C GLN A 207 3.88 17.26 13.23
N SER A 208 3.45 17.72 12.05
CA SER A 208 3.08 16.86 10.92
C SER A 208 4.25 16.00 10.45
N TRP A 209 5.47 16.54 10.45
CA TRP A 209 6.67 15.81 10.06
C TRP A 209 7.08 14.69 11.02
N LYS A 210 6.66 14.76 12.30
CA LYS A 210 6.96 13.76 13.34
C LYS A 210 6.02 12.56 13.33
N ILE A 211 4.89 12.65 12.64
CA ILE A 211 3.85 11.61 12.58
C ILE A 211 3.75 11.04 11.16
N ASP A 212 2.99 9.96 10.97
CA ASP A 212 2.58 9.47 9.65
C ASP A 212 1.41 10.34 9.15
N PHE A 213 1.76 11.43 8.48
CA PHE A 213 0.82 12.42 7.96
C PHE A 213 0.96 12.50 6.45
N ALA A 214 -0.17 12.54 5.75
CA ALA A 214 -0.20 12.74 4.31
C ALA A 214 -1.51 13.39 3.90
N THR A 215 -1.48 14.12 2.79
CA THR A 215 -2.66 14.68 2.14
C THR A 215 -2.73 14.23 0.69
N GLU A 216 -3.92 14.14 0.14
CA GLU A 216 -4.16 13.74 -1.25
C GLU A 216 -5.25 14.62 -1.86
N VAL A 217 -5.14 14.92 -3.15
CA VAL A 217 -6.14 15.70 -3.87
C VAL A 217 -7.35 14.83 -4.16
N ALA A 218 -8.55 15.32 -3.84
CA ALA A 218 -9.80 14.69 -4.24
C ALA A 218 -9.91 14.73 -5.77
N ALA A 219 -9.78 13.56 -6.39
CA ALA A 219 -9.75 13.42 -7.83
C ALA A 219 -11.12 13.07 -8.39
N GLU A 220 -11.38 13.49 -9.62
CA GLU A 220 -12.47 12.95 -10.41
C GLU A 220 -12.01 11.67 -11.12
N SER A 221 -12.80 10.61 -11.00
CA SER A 221 -12.51 9.32 -11.61
C SER A 221 -13.77 8.68 -12.18
N ASP A 222 -13.59 7.85 -13.20
CA ASP A 222 -14.61 6.90 -13.67
C ASP A 222 -14.81 5.81 -12.61
N PHE A 223 -15.53 6.19 -11.55
CA PHE A 223 -15.82 5.32 -10.41
C PHE A 223 -17.28 4.90 -10.44
N GLY A 224 -17.52 3.67 -10.90
CA GLY A 224 -18.82 3.06 -10.93
C GLY A 224 -19.16 2.32 -9.64
N GLY A 225 -20.19 1.49 -9.71
CA GLY A 225 -20.52 0.59 -8.61
C GLY A 225 -19.39 -0.39 -8.30
N SER A 226 -19.42 -0.94 -7.11
CA SER A 226 -18.45 -1.95 -6.66
C SER A 226 -19.18 -3.17 -6.10
N VAL A 227 -18.71 -4.36 -6.45
CA VAL A 227 -19.20 -5.61 -5.87
C VAL A 227 -18.16 -6.15 -4.90
N LYS A 228 -18.50 -6.12 -3.61
CA LYS A 228 -17.68 -6.70 -2.55
C LYS A 228 -18.01 -8.17 -2.38
N VAL A 229 -17.01 -9.05 -2.47
CA VAL A 229 -17.17 -10.51 -2.33
C VAL A 229 -16.02 -11.13 -1.56
N VAL A 230 -16.32 -12.18 -0.82
CA VAL A 230 -15.30 -12.97 -0.12
C VAL A 230 -14.73 -14.01 -1.09
N ALA A 231 -13.42 -14.15 -1.12
CA ALA A 231 -12.70 -15.13 -1.92
C ALA A 231 -11.87 -16.07 -1.05
N LYS A 232 -11.86 -17.33 -1.40
CA LYS A 232 -10.94 -18.33 -0.85
C LYS A 232 -9.66 -18.32 -1.65
N VAL A 233 -8.54 -18.32 -0.94
CA VAL A 233 -7.21 -18.39 -1.55
C VAL A 233 -6.84 -19.85 -1.79
N GLU A 234 -6.52 -20.20 -3.02
CA GLU A 234 -6.10 -21.53 -3.43
C GLU A 234 -4.74 -21.46 -4.14
N ALA A 235 -3.98 -22.54 -4.09
CA ALA A 235 -2.77 -22.65 -4.89
C ALA A 235 -3.13 -22.75 -6.38
N LEU A 236 -2.27 -22.24 -7.26
CA LEU A 236 -2.46 -22.41 -8.70
C LEU A 236 -2.48 -23.90 -9.06
N PRO A 237 -3.35 -24.31 -9.99
CA PRO A 237 -3.31 -25.67 -10.54
C PRO A 237 -1.92 -25.97 -11.12
N GLY A 238 -1.31 -27.11 -10.67
CA GLY A 238 0.06 -27.48 -11.01
C GLY A 238 1.13 -27.03 -10.01
N ASP A 239 0.80 -26.18 -9.04
CA ASP A 239 1.70 -25.82 -7.94
C ASP A 239 1.53 -26.73 -6.71
N PHE A 240 0.73 -27.77 -6.83
CA PHE A 240 0.65 -28.84 -5.83
C PHE A 240 0.74 -30.21 -6.49
N THR A 241 1.30 -31.16 -5.78
CA THR A 241 1.36 -32.56 -6.17
C THR A 241 1.20 -33.45 -4.94
N THR A 242 0.54 -34.59 -5.11
CA THR A 242 0.36 -35.53 -4.03
C THR A 242 1.34 -36.67 -4.22
N VAL A 243 2.14 -36.97 -3.21
CA VAL A 243 2.97 -38.17 -3.14
C VAL A 243 2.04 -39.30 -2.74
N VAL A 244 1.92 -40.30 -3.61
CA VAL A 244 1.07 -41.47 -3.38
C VAL A 244 1.92 -42.74 -3.22
N ALA A 245 1.40 -43.69 -2.48
CA ALA A 245 2.01 -45.01 -2.36
C ALA A 245 1.98 -45.73 -3.72
N THR A 246 3.13 -46.27 -4.18
CA THR A 246 3.26 -47.03 -5.44
C THR A 246 3.11 -48.53 -5.23
N THR A 247 3.30 -48.98 -4.00
CA THR A 247 3.20 -50.41 -3.58
C THR A 247 2.56 -50.47 -2.20
N SER A 248 2.04 -51.63 -1.82
CA SER A 248 1.63 -51.91 -0.44
C SER A 248 2.86 -51.97 0.47
N GLY A 249 2.72 -51.54 1.71
CA GLY A 249 3.77 -51.64 2.70
C GLY A 249 3.58 -50.70 3.89
N LYS A 250 4.50 -50.81 4.84
CA LYS A 250 4.54 -49.95 6.02
C LYS A 250 5.30 -48.68 5.73
N VAL A 251 4.67 -47.51 6.00
CA VAL A 251 5.28 -46.21 5.78
C VAL A 251 6.37 -45.94 6.81
N GLN A 252 7.54 -45.51 6.35
CA GLN A 252 8.60 -44.97 7.18
C GLN A 252 8.96 -43.59 6.66
N PHE A 253 8.99 -42.58 7.54
CA PHE A 253 9.41 -41.22 7.19
C PHE A 253 10.92 -41.16 7.00
N ALA A 254 11.38 -40.60 5.89
CA ALA A 254 12.80 -40.48 5.58
C ALA A 254 13.50 -39.36 6.40
N GLY A 255 12.72 -38.50 7.04
CA GLY A 255 13.20 -37.37 7.85
C GLY A 255 12.05 -36.71 8.58
N ASN A 256 12.17 -35.41 8.81
CA ASN A 256 11.11 -34.62 9.44
C ASN A 256 10.03 -34.25 8.42
N VAL A 257 9.06 -35.14 8.23
CA VAL A 257 7.94 -34.93 7.29
C VAL A 257 6.75 -34.37 8.06
N VAL A 258 6.72 -33.06 8.18
CA VAL A 258 5.62 -32.28 8.84
C VAL A 258 5.17 -31.18 7.92
N ALA A 259 3.96 -30.69 8.13
CA ALA A 259 3.47 -29.51 7.41
C ALA A 259 4.45 -28.32 7.59
N GLY A 260 4.82 -27.66 6.50
CA GLY A 260 5.83 -26.60 6.44
C GLY A 260 7.27 -27.07 6.20
N ALA A 261 7.56 -28.39 6.22
CA ALA A 261 8.90 -28.90 5.91
C ALA A 261 9.22 -28.72 4.42
N VAL A 262 10.46 -28.38 4.10
CA VAL A 262 10.95 -28.28 2.71
C VAL A 262 11.02 -29.67 2.09
N ALA A 263 10.50 -29.77 0.87
CA ALA A 263 10.54 -31.01 0.06
C ALA A 263 11.36 -30.78 -1.21
N SER A 264 12.32 -31.64 -1.48
CA SER A 264 13.21 -31.59 -2.65
C SER A 264 13.07 -32.84 -3.49
N VAL A 265 13.01 -32.68 -4.82
CA VAL A 265 12.99 -33.81 -5.79
C VAL A 265 14.18 -34.79 -5.59
N LYS A 266 15.28 -34.30 -5.04
CA LYS A 266 16.49 -35.10 -4.79
C LYS A 266 16.41 -35.95 -3.54
N GLU A 267 15.59 -35.55 -2.56
CA GLU A 267 15.54 -36.17 -1.24
C GLU A 267 14.29 -37.04 -1.09
N PRO A 268 14.41 -38.25 -0.47
CA PRO A 268 13.25 -39.08 -0.18
C PRO A 268 12.41 -38.44 0.94
N LEU A 269 11.09 -38.55 0.83
CA LEU A 269 10.15 -38.21 1.90
C LEU A 269 9.71 -39.47 2.67
N PHE A 270 9.47 -40.55 1.95
CA PHE A 270 8.98 -41.79 2.53
C PHE A 270 9.74 -42.98 2.00
N TYR A 271 9.81 -44.01 2.83
CA TYR A 271 10.16 -45.36 2.46
C TYR A 271 8.95 -46.24 2.70
N LEU A 272 8.62 -47.14 1.78
CA LEU A 272 7.66 -48.22 1.97
C LEU A 272 8.40 -49.51 2.23
N ASP A 273 8.23 -50.04 3.43
CA ASP A 273 8.81 -51.30 3.84
C ASP A 273 7.79 -52.42 3.59
N GLY A 274 8.11 -53.28 2.65
CA GLY A 274 7.27 -54.42 2.30
C GLY A 274 7.71 -55.76 2.92
N SER A 275 8.69 -55.73 3.80
CA SER A 275 9.29 -56.97 4.34
C SER A 275 8.35 -57.80 5.25
N ASP A 276 7.35 -57.13 5.87
CA ASP A 276 6.44 -57.78 6.82
C ASP A 276 5.13 -58.30 6.17
N VAL A 277 4.99 -58.17 4.85
CA VAL A 277 3.74 -58.56 4.16
C VAL A 277 3.97 -59.77 3.29
N THR A 278 3.36 -60.89 3.63
CA THR A 278 3.41 -62.18 2.93
C THR A 278 2.88 -62.10 1.47
N ASP A 279 2.22 -61.03 1.08
CA ASP A 279 1.69 -60.79 -0.27
C ASP A 279 2.45 -59.70 -1.07
N ASN A 280 3.66 -59.34 -0.65
CA ASN A 280 4.38 -58.25 -1.32
C ASN A 280 5.15 -58.73 -2.56
N ASP A 281 4.47 -58.63 -3.70
CA ASP A 281 5.01 -58.89 -5.04
C ASP A 281 6.32 -58.12 -5.36
N ALA A 282 6.67 -57.07 -4.65
CA ALA A 282 7.82 -56.22 -5.00
C ALA A 282 9.16 -56.87 -4.66
N ALA A 283 9.29 -57.52 -3.49
CA ALA A 283 10.49 -58.24 -3.12
C ALA A 283 10.68 -59.49 -3.98
N VAL A 284 9.58 -60.21 -4.25
CA VAL A 284 9.57 -61.37 -5.16
C VAL A 284 9.96 -60.96 -6.58
N LYS A 285 9.38 -59.88 -7.11
CA LYS A 285 9.70 -59.35 -8.43
C LYS A 285 11.14 -58.83 -8.54
N PHE A 286 11.72 -58.32 -7.48
CA PHE A 286 13.12 -57.93 -7.45
C PHE A 286 14.02 -59.15 -7.51
N ALA A 287 13.78 -60.17 -6.67
CA ALA A 287 14.52 -61.43 -6.68
C ALA A 287 14.41 -62.17 -8.03
N GLU A 288 13.22 -62.18 -8.64
CA GLU A 288 13.01 -62.69 -9.99
C GLU A 288 13.81 -61.92 -11.05
N ALA A 289 13.84 -60.59 -10.99
CA ALA A 289 14.58 -59.76 -11.93
C ALA A 289 16.11 -59.98 -11.79
N GLU A 290 16.60 -60.13 -10.56
CA GLU A 290 17.99 -60.44 -10.27
C GLU A 290 18.39 -61.82 -10.82
N SER A 291 17.61 -62.87 -10.52
CA SER A 291 17.82 -64.17 -11.04
C SER A 291 17.81 -64.29 -12.57
N ASN A 292 16.84 -63.60 -13.20
CA ASN A 292 16.75 -63.54 -14.66
C ASN A 292 17.95 -62.80 -15.29
N TYR A 293 18.44 -61.73 -14.65
CA TYR A 293 19.63 -61.00 -15.09
C TYR A 293 20.89 -61.90 -15.01
N GLU A 294 21.11 -62.62 -13.88
CA GLU A 294 22.25 -63.51 -13.71
C GLU A 294 22.24 -64.67 -14.71
N LEU A 295 21.06 -65.25 -14.95
CA LEU A 295 20.90 -66.33 -15.94
C LEU A 295 21.18 -65.82 -17.37
N ALA A 296 20.61 -64.66 -17.75
CA ALA A 296 20.83 -64.10 -19.08
C ALA A 296 22.30 -63.69 -19.28
N LYS A 297 22.95 -63.18 -18.25
CA LYS A 297 24.38 -62.82 -18.27
C LYS A 297 25.25 -64.04 -18.50
N ALA A 298 25.03 -65.13 -17.75
CA ALA A 298 25.79 -66.37 -17.92
C ALA A 298 25.59 -66.98 -19.32
N ASP A 299 24.37 -66.95 -19.87
CA ASP A 299 24.09 -67.45 -21.22
C ASP A 299 24.76 -66.59 -22.30
N TYR A 300 24.71 -65.27 -22.15
CA TYR A 300 25.40 -64.33 -23.05
C TYR A 300 26.91 -64.54 -23.02
N GLU A 301 27.55 -64.60 -21.86
CA GLU A 301 28.99 -64.82 -21.72
C GLU A 301 29.42 -66.15 -22.36
N ARG A 302 28.70 -67.24 -22.09
CA ARG A 302 28.95 -68.55 -22.70
C ARG A 302 28.81 -68.51 -24.24
N LYS A 303 27.73 -67.90 -24.78
CA LYS A 303 27.52 -67.81 -26.25
C LYS A 303 28.51 -66.87 -26.91
N LYS A 304 28.98 -65.87 -26.22
CA LYS A 304 30.03 -64.96 -26.68
C LYS A 304 31.35 -65.71 -26.94
N ASP A 305 31.77 -66.60 -25.98
CA ASP A 305 32.97 -67.38 -26.13
C ASP A 305 32.82 -68.40 -27.26
N LEU A 306 31.67 -69.13 -27.31
CA LEU A 306 31.38 -70.07 -28.40
C LEU A 306 31.26 -69.41 -29.76
N PHE A 307 30.85 -68.10 -29.86
CA PHE A 307 30.81 -67.34 -31.10
C PHE A 307 32.23 -66.98 -31.61
N ILE A 308 33.13 -66.67 -30.68
CA ILE A 308 34.54 -66.43 -30.99
C ILE A 308 35.14 -67.70 -31.59
N ASP A 309 34.81 -68.92 -31.04
CA ASP A 309 35.26 -70.21 -31.53
C ASP A 309 34.47 -70.71 -32.75
N LYS A 310 33.54 -69.88 -33.32
CA LYS A 310 32.68 -70.19 -34.47
C LYS A 310 31.78 -71.42 -34.29
N ILE A 311 31.41 -71.79 -33.05
CA ILE A 311 30.57 -72.91 -32.71
C ILE A 311 29.07 -72.57 -32.77
N VAL A 312 28.70 -71.33 -32.44
CA VAL A 312 27.31 -70.83 -32.51
C VAL A 312 27.14 -69.83 -33.63
N SER A 313 25.90 -69.66 -34.12
CA SER A 313 25.57 -68.70 -35.17
C SER A 313 25.52 -67.27 -34.60
N GLU A 314 25.78 -66.32 -35.47
CA GLU A 314 25.66 -64.87 -35.14
C GLU A 314 24.25 -64.50 -34.61
N ARG A 315 23.21 -65.13 -35.17
CA ARG A 315 21.83 -64.96 -34.70
C ARG A 315 21.63 -65.44 -33.26
N GLU A 316 22.22 -66.54 -32.85
CA GLU A 316 22.12 -67.06 -31.46
C GLU A 316 22.89 -66.19 -30.49
N TYR A 317 24.04 -65.64 -30.87
CA TYR A 317 24.79 -64.67 -30.11
C TYR A 317 24.00 -63.38 -29.92
N GLN A 318 23.49 -62.73 -31.01
CA GLN A 318 22.69 -61.53 -30.97
C GLN A 318 21.41 -61.70 -30.16
N THR A 319 20.76 -62.89 -30.21
CA THR A 319 19.58 -63.17 -29.39
C THR A 319 19.90 -63.17 -27.90
N ALA A 320 21.06 -63.83 -27.53
CA ALA A 320 21.46 -63.81 -26.13
C ALA A 320 21.88 -62.45 -25.62
N GLU A 321 22.54 -61.66 -26.46
CA GLU A 321 22.89 -60.28 -26.15
C GLU A 321 21.65 -59.41 -25.91
N ALA A 322 20.63 -59.51 -26.77
CA ALA A 322 19.38 -58.78 -26.61
C ALA A 322 18.64 -59.15 -25.32
N ILE A 323 18.60 -60.46 -24.96
CA ILE A 323 17.98 -60.92 -23.71
C ILE A 323 18.77 -60.42 -22.49
N TYR A 324 20.10 -60.45 -22.56
CA TYR A 324 20.95 -59.92 -21.50
C TYR A 324 20.70 -58.42 -21.27
N LEU A 325 20.74 -57.58 -22.32
CA LEU A 325 20.49 -56.14 -22.24
C LEU A 325 19.11 -55.83 -21.71
N GLN A 326 18.08 -56.58 -22.14
CA GLN A 326 16.72 -56.43 -21.63
C GLN A 326 16.63 -56.77 -20.12
N SER A 327 17.24 -57.89 -19.71
CA SER A 327 17.24 -58.31 -18.30
C SER A 327 18.04 -57.36 -17.43
N GLN A 328 19.16 -56.82 -17.91
CA GLN A 328 19.96 -55.81 -17.25
C GLN A 328 19.15 -54.51 -17.02
N ALA A 329 18.51 -54.01 -18.05
CA ALA A 329 17.70 -52.79 -17.95
C ALA A 329 16.55 -52.94 -16.93
N ARG A 330 15.92 -54.11 -16.91
CA ARG A 330 14.84 -54.41 -15.96
C ARG A 330 15.37 -54.52 -14.51
N PHE A 331 16.48 -55.21 -14.28
CA PHE A 331 17.12 -55.33 -12.97
C PHE A 331 17.60 -53.99 -12.45
N GLU A 332 18.30 -53.18 -13.26
CA GLU A 332 18.77 -51.85 -12.88
C GLU A 332 17.62 -50.88 -12.57
N SER A 333 16.52 -50.95 -13.31
CA SER A 333 15.31 -50.17 -13.01
C SER A 333 14.73 -50.55 -11.66
N MET A 334 14.61 -51.85 -11.36
CA MET A 334 14.11 -52.31 -10.08
C MET A 334 15.07 -51.99 -8.92
N LYS A 335 16.37 -52.12 -9.13
CA LYS A 335 17.41 -51.80 -8.14
C LYS A 335 17.36 -50.32 -7.75
N ARG A 336 17.10 -49.40 -8.69
CA ARG A 336 16.91 -47.98 -8.40
C ARG A 336 15.66 -47.70 -7.58
N SER A 337 14.59 -48.46 -7.79
CA SER A 337 13.29 -48.27 -7.12
C SER A 337 13.22 -48.98 -5.77
N PHE A 338 13.98 -50.09 -5.58
CA PHE A 338 13.83 -51.05 -4.49
C PHE A 338 15.10 -51.20 -3.61
N GLY A 339 15.85 -50.10 -3.40
CA GLY A 339 17.07 -50.14 -2.58
C GLY A 339 16.85 -50.83 -1.22
N ALA A 340 17.53 -51.95 -0.97
CA ALA A 340 17.56 -52.70 0.29
C ALA A 340 16.20 -53.18 0.85
N GLY A 341 15.24 -53.59 0.01
CA GLY A 341 13.93 -54.09 0.44
C GLY A 341 12.89 -52.98 0.71
N LYS A 342 13.25 -51.73 0.49
CA LYS A 342 12.36 -50.55 0.69
C LYS A 342 12.17 -49.78 -0.61
N VAL A 343 10.92 -49.46 -0.93
CA VAL A 343 10.59 -48.57 -2.03
C VAL A 343 10.74 -47.12 -1.57
N THR A 344 11.55 -46.35 -2.29
CA THR A 344 11.83 -44.95 -1.97
C THR A 344 10.87 -44.04 -2.71
N LEU A 345 10.13 -43.20 -1.99
CA LEU A 345 9.22 -42.22 -2.54
C LEU A 345 9.79 -40.82 -2.38
N LYS A 346 9.88 -40.11 -3.53
CA LYS A 346 10.38 -38.75 -3.62
C LYS A 346 9.27 -37.83 -4.11
N PRO A 347 9.29 -36.54 -3.76
CA PRO A 347 8.36 -35.56 -4.34
C PRO A 347 8.65 -35.40 -5.84
N ALA A 348 7.60 -35.14 -6.62
CA ALA A 348 7.72 -34.88 -8.05
C ALA A 348 8.21 -33.45 -8.35
N MET A 349 8.14 -32.54 -7.36
CA MET A 349 8.54 -31.15 -7.48
C MET A 349 9.19 -30.65 -6.18
N ASN A 350 9.98 -29.58 -6.29
CA ASN A 350 10.49 -28.87 -5.12
C ASN A 350 9.38 -27.98 -4.54
N GLY A 351 9.35 -27.84 -3.22
CA GLY A 351 8.35 -27.04 -2.52
C GLY A 351 8.38 -27.30 -1.03
N TYR A 352 7.25 -27.23 -0.39
CA TYR A 352 7.06 -27.56 1.03
C TYR A 352 5.88 -28.52 1.20
N VAL A 353 5.91 -29.29 2.28
CA VAL A 353 4.83 -30.21 2.66
C VAL A 353 3.64 -29.38 3.14
N SER A 354 2.55 -29.37 2.38
CA SER A 354 1.32 -28.65 2.75
C SER A 354 0.46 -29.46 3.71
N ALA A 355 0.38 -30.78 3.50
CA ALA A 355 -0.35 -31.69 4.37
C ALA A 355 0.31 -33.09 4.37
N VAL A 356 0.25 -33.76 5.50
CA VAL A 356 0.63 -35.17 5.66
C VAL A 356 -0.63 -35.96 5.98
N HIS A 357 -0.88 -37.04 5.22
CA HIS A 357 -2.12 -37.83 5.28
C HIS A 357 -1.95 -39.13 6.02
N VAL A 358 -0.73 -39.48 6.40
CA VAL A 358 -0.39 -40.76 7.06
C VAL A 358 0.54 -40.53 8.25
N SER A 359 0.57 -41.50 9.16
CA SER A 359 1.50 -41.52 10.28
C SER A 359 2.66 -42.46 10.01
N ASN A 360 3.79 -42.21 10.67
CA ASN A 360 4.94 -43.13 10.59
C ASN A 360 4.56 -44.48 11.17
N GLY A 361 4.68 -45.53 10.36
CA GLY A 361 4.31 -46.91 10.72
C GLY A 361 2.95 -47.37 10.20
N ASP A 362 2.15 -46.49 9.58
CA ASP A 362 0.88 -46.87 8.96
C ASP A 362 1.11 -47.86 7.81
N TYR A 363 0.18 -48.81 7.63
CA TYR A 363 0.13 -49.68 6.47
C TYR A 363 -0.70 -49.04 5.37
N VAL A 364 -0.17 -48.99 4.14
CA VAL A 364 -0.81 -48.33 2.99
C VAL A 364 -0.88 -49.28 1.78
N GLU A 365 -1.89 -49.05 0.95
CA GLU A 365 -2.10 -49.71 -0.33
C GLU A 365 -1.66 -48.81 -1.51
N PRO A 366 -1.40 -49.37 -2.70
CA PRO A 366 -1.10 -48.56 -3.89
C PRO A 366 -2.19 -47.53 -4.17
N GLY A 367 -1.81 -46.28 -4.43
CA GLY A 367 -2.72 -45.15 -4.64
C GLY A 367 -3.11 -44.38 -3.38
N THR A 368 -2.73 -44.84 -2.18
CA THR A 368 -2.98 -44.12 -0.93
C THR A 368 -2.18 -42.80 -0.92
N PRO A 369 -2.82 -41.62 -0.68
CA PRO A 369 -2.13 -40.35 -0.56
C PRO A 369 -1.31 -40.31 0.73
N LEU A 370 -0.02 -39.92 0.64
CA LEU A 370 0.89 -39.84 1.78
C LEU A 370 1.13 -38.40 2.24
N ALA A 371 1.45 -37.54 1.32
CA ALA A 371 1.61 -36.12 1.57
C ALA A 371 1.29 -35.28 0.33
N THR A 372 0.85 -34.06 0.56
CA THR A 372 0.69 -33.05 -0.48
C THR A 372 1.85 -32.08 -0.41
N ILE A 373 2.53 -31.88 -1.54
CA ILE A 373 3.63 -30.93 -1.72
C ILE A 373 3.09 -29.75 -2.48
N GLN A 374 3.40 -28.56 -2.01
CA GLN A 374 3.04 -27.30 -2.64
C GLN A 374 4.30 -26.50 -2.95
N ARG A 375 4.39 -25.95 -4.14
CA ARG A 375 5.44 -25.02 -4.52
C ARG A 375 5.03 -23.60 -4.12
N ASP A 376 6.02 -22.77 -3.75
CA ASP A 376 5.81 -21.33 -3.71
C ASP A 376 5.56 -20.85 -5.14
N GLY A 377 4.32 -20.52 -5.41
CA GLY A 377 3.83 -20.14 -6.72
C GLY A 377 2.76 -19.07 -6.58
N GLY A 378 2.10 -18.77 -7.68
CA GLY A 378 0.97 -17.84 -7.67
C GLY A 378 -0.22 -18.39 -6.86
N LEU A 379 -1.13 -17.49 -6.57
CA LEU A 379 -2.35 -17.76 -5.83
C LEU A 379 -3.58 -17.53 -6.72
N ASN A 380 -4.58 -18.38 -6.57
CA ASN A 380 -5.91 -18.16 -7.10
C ASN A 380 -6.84 -17.71 -5.97
N LEU A 381 -7.45 -16.54 -6.16
CA LEU A 381 -8.49 -16.03 -5.28
C LEU A 381 -9.83 -16.39 -5.92
N VAL A 382 -10.51 -17.39 -5.37
CA VAL A 382 -11.75 -17.93 -5.93
C VAL A 382 -12.93 -17.36 -5.15
N ALA A 383 -13.75 -16.58 -5.84
CA ALA A 383 -14.98 -16.00 -5.30
C ALA A 383 -16.18 -16.55 -6.06
N GLU A 384 -17.32 -16.63 -5.39
CA GLU A 384 -18.58 -17.01 -5.99
C GLU A 384 -19.60 -15.87 -5.87
N LEU A 385 -20.13 -15.42 -6.99
CA LEU A 385 -21.11 -14.34 -7.03
C LEU A 385 -22.48 -14.83 -7.53
N PRO A 386 -23.58 -14.36 -6.94
CA PRO A 386 -24.90 -14.62 -7.47
C PRO A 386 -25.04 -14.21 -8.94
N VAL A 387 -25.70 -15.03 -9.75
CA VAL A 387 -25.88 -14.81 -11.22
C VAL A 387 -26.50 -13.45 -11.55
N ARG A 388 -27.25 -12.84 -10.63
CA ARG A 388 -27.78 -11.47 -10.81
C ARG A 388 -26.70 -10.43 -11.11
N TYR A 389 -25.45 -10.67 -10.74
CA TYR A 389 -24.31 -9.78 -11.03
C TYR A 389 -23.69 -10.02 -12.41
N ALA A 390 -24.09 -11.09 -13.13
CA ALA A 390 -23.51 -11.44 -14.43
C ALA A 390 -23.45 -10.27 -15.44
N PRO A 391 -24.50 -9.43 -15.60
CA PRO A 391 -24.45 -8.30 -16.52
C PRO A 391 -23.39 -7.26 -16.12
N MET A 392 -23.12 -7.10 -14.82
CA MET A 392 -22.16 -6.13 -14.29
C MET A 392 -20.71 -6.61 -14.48
N LEU A 393 -20.48 -7.93 -14.38
CA LEU A 393 -19.14 -8.51 -14.45
C LEU A 393 -18.48 -8.38 -15.84
N GLN A 394 -19.24 -7.98 -16.86
CA GLN A 394 -18.68 -7.69 -18.20
C GLN A 394 -17.95 -6.33 -18.25
N ASN A 395 -18.22 -5.44 -17.29
CA ASN A 395 -17.70 -4.07 -17.25
C ASN A 395 -16.79 -3.83 -16.04
N ILE A 396 -16.04 -4.85 -15.60
CA ILE A 396 -15.07 -4.71 -14.51
C ILE A 396 -13.94 -3.82 -15.01
N ALA A 397 -13.75 -2.68 -14.33
CA ALA A 397 -12.66 -1.74 -14.58
C ALA A 397 -11.40 -2.12 -13.81
N THR A 398 -11.54 -2.43 -12.52
CA THR A 398 -10.42 -2.80 -11.64
C THR A 398 -10.84 -3.86 -10.63
N VAL A 399 -9.87 -4.65 -10.20
CA VAL A 399 -10.05 -5.62 -9.11
C VAL A 399 -9.04 -5.31 -8.02
N ASN A 400 -9.54 -5.11 -6.80
CA ASN A 400 -8.70 -4.91 -5.62
C ASN A 400 -8.92 -6.07 -4.63
N VAL A 401 -7.87 -6.45 -3.93
CA VAL A 401 -7.89 -7.48 -2.88
C VAL A 401 -7.56 -6.85 -1.53
N GLU A 402 -8.47 -6.98 -0.57
CA GLU A 402 -8.28 -6.55 0.82
C GLU A 402 -7.79 -7.73 1.65
N THR A 403 -6.65 -7.54 2.29
CA THR A 403 -6.00 -8.48 3.20
C THR A 403 -5.87 -7.85 4.59
N THR A 404 -5.34 -8.58 5.55
CA THR A 404 -5.01 -8.05 6.89
C THR A 404 -3.92 -6.97 6.87
N GLN A 405 -3.10 -6.91 5.81
CA GLN A 405 -2.01 -5.95 5.68
C GLN A 405 -2.36 -4.71 4.85
N GLY A 406 -3.47 -4.75 4.11
CA GLY A 406 -3.91 -3.63 3.28
C GLY A 406 -4.71 -4.05 2.05
N VAL A 407 -4.96 -3.08 1.19
CA VAL A 407 -5.68 -3.27 -0.07
C VAL A 407 -4.70 -3.12 -1.23
N TYR A 408 -4.64 -4.13 -2.08
CA TYR A 408 -3.74 -4.22 -3.22
C TYR A 408 -4.55 -4.24 -4.52
N ASN A 409 -4.08 -3.54 -5.53
CA ASN A 409 -4.65 -3.65 -6.87
C ASN A 409 -4.08 -4.89 -7.57
N VAL A 410 -4.96 -5.70 -8.16
CA VAL A 410 -4.59 -6.97 -8.80
C VAL A 410 -3.65 -6.77 -9.98
N ASP A 411 -3.82 -5.70 -10.76
CA ASP A 411 -2.94 -5.40 -11.91
C ASP A 411 -1.51 -5.10 -11.44
N THR A 412 -1.34 -4.41 -10.30
CA THR A 412 -0.02 -4.14 -9.72
C THR A 412 0.68 -5.40 -9.21
N LEU A 413 -0.08 -6.44 -8.90
CA LEU A 413 0.42 -7.77 -8.50
C LEU A 413 0.70 -8.67 -9.72
N GLY A 414 0.61 -8.14 -10.95
CA GLY A 414 0.73 -8.93 -12.18
C GLY A 414 -0.41 -9.94 -12.36
N GLY A 415 -1.54 -9.68 -11.71
CA GLY A 415 -2.67 -10.59 -11.67
C GLY A 415 -3.57 -10.48 -12.90
N LYS A 416 -4.43 -11.48 -13.04
CA LYS A 416 -5.48 -11.56 -14.06
C LYS A 416 -6.73 -12.12 -13.42
N TYR A 417 -7.89 -11.73 -13.93
CA TYR A 417 -9.15 -12.32 -13.49
C TYR A 417 -9.87 -13.01 -14.64
N ILE A 418 -10.64 -14.04 -14.29
CA ILE A 418 -11.50 -14.79 -15.20
C ILE A 418 -12.86 -14.90 -14.53
N VAL A 419 -13.89 -14.51 -15.26
CA VAL A 419 -15.29 -14.70 -14.85
C VAL A 419 -15.81 -15.95 -15.53
N GLY A 420 -16.35 -16.87 -14.74
CA GLY A 420 -16.98 -18.07 -15.28
C GLY A 420 -18.19 -17.75 -16.15
N ASN A 421 -18.37 -18.49 -17.20
CA ASN A 421 -19.50 -18.33 -18.15
C ASN A 421 -20.70 -19.22 -17.84
N ALA A 422 -20.62 -20.02 -16.78
CA ALA A 422 -21.68 -20.90 -16.32
C ALA A 422 -21.82 -20.83 -14.79
N ALA A 423 -23.07 -20.83 -14.34
CA ALA A 423 -23.35 -20.89 -12.91
C ALA A 423 -23.22 -22.34 -12.39
N ASN A 424 -22.81 -22.46 -11.13
CA ASN A 424 -22.82 -23.74 -10.42
C ASN A 424 -24.25 -24.13 -9.97
N GLU A 425 -24.38 -25.29 -9.32
CA GLU A 425 -25.67 -25.79 -8.82
C GLU A 425 -26.38 -24.86 -7.83
N CYS A 426 -25.61 -23.97 -7.16
CA CYS A 426 -26.11 -22.96 -6.23
C CYS A 426 -26.49 -21.63 -6.92
N ASN A 427 -26.50 -21.58 -8.25
CA ASN A 427 -26.79 -20.39 -9.05
C ASN A 427 -25.75 -19.24 -8.79
N MET A 428 -24.49 -19.63 -8.57
CA MET A 428 -23.35 -18.74 -8.35
C MET A 428 -22.40 -18.81 -9.53
N LEU A 429 -21.84 -17.66 -9.93
CA LEU A 429 -20.79 -17.54 -10.93
C LEU A 429 -19.43 -17.53 -10.25
N PRO A 430 -18.51 -18.42 -10.63
CA PRO A 430 -17.16 -18.37 -10.12
C PRO A 430 -16.39 -17.20 -10.77
N VAL A 431 -15.71 -16.45 -9.94
CA VAL A 431 -14.72 -15.43 -10.35
C VAL A 431 -13.38 -15.83 -9.76
N THR A 432 -12.43 -16.10 -10.63
CA THR A 432 -11.07 -16.49 -10.23
C THR A 432 -10.11 -15.36 -10.56
N VAL A 433 -9.40 -14.88 -9.56
CA VAL A 433 -8.34 -13.87 -9.70
C VAL A 433 -7.01 -14.56 -9.42
N SER A 434 -6.17 -14.67 -10.44
CA SER A 434 -4.83 -15.25 -10.31
C SER A 434 -3.83 -14.13 -10.07
N VAL A 435 -2.98 -14.27 -9.05
CA VAL A 435 -1.92 -13.31 -8.68
C VAL A 435 -0.62 -14.07 -8.43
N ASN A 436 0.52 -13.40 -8.61
CA ASN A 436 1.81 -14.05 -8.39
C ASN A 436 2.05 -14.30 -6.90
N GLU A 437 1.96 -13.27 -6.08
CA GLU A 437 2.18 -13.35 -4.64
C GLU A 437 1.49 -12.18 -3.95
N ILE A 438 0.98 -12.39 -2.74
CA ILE A 438 0.49 -11.33 -1.85
C ILE A 438 1.14 -11.54 -0.49
N SER A 439 1.85 -10.53 0.01
CA SER A 439 2.52 -10.60 1.30
C SER A 439 1.55 -10.99 2.42
N GLY A 440 1.92 -12.02 3.19
CA GLY A 440 1.12 -12.48 4.33
C GLY A 440 -0.16 -13.25 3.96
N VAL A 441 -0.37 -13.61 2.69
CA VAL A 441 -1.50 -14.42 2.23
C VAL A 441 -0.99 -15.78 1.77
N VAL A 442 -1.59 -16.85 2.30
CA VAL A 442 -1.25 -18.22 1.96
C VAL A 442 -2.49 -18.98 1.47
N ALA A 443 -2.29 -20.06 0.72
CA ALA A 443 -3.37 -20.92 0.30
C ALA A 443 -4.16 -21.43 1.53
N GLY A 444 -5.49 -21.44 1.43
CA GLY A 444 -6.40 -21.71 2.54
C GLY A 444 -6.89 -20.47 3.29
N SER A 445 -6.26 -19.29 3.09
CA SER A 445 -6.72 -18.02 3.63
C SER A 445 -8.04 -17.56 3.00
N ILE A 446 -8.65 -16.58 3.63
CA ILE A 446 -9.84 -15.90 3.12
C ILE A 446 -9.48 -14.42 2.97
N VAL A 447 -9.82 -13.84 1.80
CA VAL A 447 -9.60 -12.43 1.48
C VAL A 447 -10.90 -11.81 0.95
N THR A 448 -10.97 -10.50 0.90
CA THR A 448 -12.10 -9.80 0.28
C THR A 448 -11.68 -9.23 -1.07
N LEU A 449 -12.47 -9.47 -2.11
CA LEU A 449 -12.31 -8.84 -3.41
C LEU A 449 -13.31 -7.69 -3.58
N TYR A 450 -12.85 -6.61 -4.18
CA TYR A 450 -13.66 -5.51 -4.69
C TYR A 450 -13.57 -5.52 -6.20
N LEU A 451 -14.69 -5.79 -6.86
CA LEU A 451 -14.81 -5.76 -8.31
C LEU A 451 -15.43 -4.41 -8.68
N SER A 452 -14.61 -3.46 -9.06
CA SER A 452 -15.06 -2.11 -9.40
C SER A 452 -15.48 -2.04 -10.85
N LEU A 453 -16.61 -1.43 -11.11
CA LEU A 453 -17.23 -1.33 -12.43
C LEU A 453 -16.96 0.07 -13.00
N SER A 454 -16.86 0.18 -14.32
CA SER A 454 -16.84 1.48 -14.98
C SER A 454 -18.17 2.21 -14.77
N SER A 455 -18.12 3.52 -14.53
CA SER A 455 -19.30 4.35 -14.38
C SER A 455 -19.99 4.55 -15.74
N SER A 456 -21.30 4.42 -15.77
CA SER A 456 -22.12 4.84 -16.91
C SER A 456 -22.62 6.29 -16.78
N THR A 457 -22.41 6.93 -15.63
CA THR A 457 -22.99 8.24 -15.26
C THR A 457 -22.00 9.40 -15.25
N GLY A 458 -20.75 9.17 -15.60
CA GLY A 458 -19.71 10.20 -15.64
C GLY A 458 -18.70 10.09 -14.50
N LEU A 459 -17.88 11.15 -14.34
CA LEU A 459 -16.84 11.22 -13.34
C LEU A 459 -17.43 11.46 -11.94
N ASN A 460 -16.87 10.81 -10.95
CA ASN A 460 -17.24 10.93 -9.54
C ASN A 460 -16.04 11.38 -8.72
N VAL A 461 -16.29 12.19 -7.70
CA VAL A 461 -15.26 12.61 -6.74
C VAL A 461 -14.91 11.42 -5.86
N ILE A 462 -13.63 11.10 -5.79
CA ILE A 462 -13.10 10.03 -4.96
C ILE A 462 -12.04 10.55 -3.99
N VAL A 463 -12.02 9.95 -2.80
CA VAL A 463 -10.96 10.18 -1.81
C VAL A 463 -10.42 8.85 -1.30
N PRO A 464 -9.17 8.79 -0.81
CA PRO A 464 -8.66 7.57 -0.17
C PRO A 464 -9.58 7.16 0.99
N ARG A 465 -9.86 5.87 1.12
CA ARG A 465 -10.67 5.33 2.24
C ARG A 465 -10.08 5.71 3.61
N THR A 466 -8.76 5.84 3.67
CA THR A 466 -8.04 6.25 4.89
C THR A 466 -8.25 7.70 5.29
N ALA A 467 -8.78 8.54 4.39
CA ALA A 467 -9.15 9.93 4.68
C ALA A 467 -10.45 10.05 5.49
N LEU A 468 -11.28 9.00 5.49
CA LEU A 468 -12.55 8.99 6.20
C LEU A 468 -12.34 8.78 7.69
N VAL A 469 -12.97 9.64 8.48
CA VAL A 469 -13.00 9.56 9.93
C VAL A 469 -14.45 9.41 10.37
N GLU A 470 -14.77 8.32 11.04
CA GLU A 470 -16.10 8.08 11.58
C GLU A 470 -16.25 8.69 12.98
N GLU A 471 -17.37 9.36 13.20
CA GLU A 471 -17.74 9.87 14.51
C GLU A 471 -19.26 9.85 14.69
N MET A 472 -19.73 9.14 15.72
CA MET A 472 -21.17 8.99 16.05
C MET A 472 -22.03 8.55 14.85
N GLY A 473 -21.49 7.67 14.00
CA GLY A 473 -22.18 7.17 12.80
C GLY A 473 -22.17 8.11 11.59
N ASN A 474 -21.52 9.27 11.69
CA ASN A 474 -21.32 10.20 10.58
C ASN A 474 -19.88 10.10 10.05
N MET A 475 -19.74 10.28 8.74
CA MET A 475 -18.44 10.30 8.09
C MET A 475 -17.96 11.74 7.89
N PHE A 476 -16.68 11.97 8.22
CA PHE A 476 -16.01 13.24 8.09
C PHE A 476 -14.70 13.06 7.34
N VAL A 477 -14.24 14.14 6.73
CA VAL A 477 -12.87 14.30 6.22
C VAL A 477 -12.28 15.58 6.76
N PHE A 478 -10.95 15.66 6.80
CA PHE A 478 -10.25 16.91 7.07
C PHE A 478 -9.77 17.48 5.74
N VAL A 479 -10.33 18.64 5.36
CA VAL A 479 -9.93 19.38 4.16
C VAL A 479 -8.84 20.36 4.55
N GLN A 480 -7.75 20.33 3.81
CA GLN A 480 -6.62 21.21 4.02
C GLN A 480 -6.92 22.59 3.41
N ASN A 481 -7.17 23.61 4.24
CA ASN A 481 -7.28 25.01 3.81
C ASN A 481 -5.89 25.60 3.55
N ASN A 482 -4.93 25.30 4.44
CA ASN A 482 -3.51 25.55 4.23
C ASN A 482 -2.68 24.43 4.93
N PRO A 483 -1.34 24.36 4.75
CA PRO A 483 -0.52 23.26 5.27
C PRO A 483 -0.52 23.06 6.79
N ILE A 484 -1.08 23.96 7.57
CA ILE A 484 -1.21 23.86 9.03
C ILE A 484 -2.66 23.95 9.54
N SER A 485 -3.64 24.19 8.66
CA SER A 485 -5.04 24.44 9.01
C SER A 485 -5.97 23.50 8.24
N PHE A 486 -6.83 22.77 8.97
CA PHE A 486 -7.65 21.68 8.45
C PHE A 486 -9.11 21.85 8.89
N GLU A 487 -10.01 21.98 7.92
CA GLU A 487 -11.45 22.04 8.16
C GLU A 487 -12.01 20.64 8.31
N LYS A 488 -12.69 20.35 9.42
CA LYS A 488 -13.45 19.11 9.59
C LYS A 488 -14.79 19.24 8.87
N ARG A 489 -14.98 18.47 7.80
CA ARG A 489 -16.17 18.56 6.96
C ARG A 489 -16.92 17.23 6.91
N SER A 490 -18.25 17.30 7.11
CA SER A 490 -19.13 16.12 6.99
C SER A 490 -19.30 15.75 5.52
N VAL A 491 -19.24 14.45 5.22
CA VAL A 491 -19.38 13.94 3.85
C VAL A 491 -20.43 12.84 3.77
N LYS A 492 -21.10 12.76 2.62
CA LYS A 492 -21.90 11.59 2.25
C LYS A 492 -21.07 10.71 1.35
N VAL A 493 -20.87 9.47 1.77
CA VAL A 493 -20.09 8.48 1.04
C VAL A 493 -21.01 7.63 0.17
N GLY A 494 -20.49 7.20 -0.97
CA GLY A 494 -21.08 6.24 -1.87
C GLY A 494 -20.37 4.89 -1.83
N GLU A 495 -20.12 4.31 -2.99
CA GLU A 495 -19.46 3.03 -3.18
C GLU A 495 -17.95 3.11 -2.87
N THR A 496 -17.34 1.96 -2.62
CA THR A 496 -15.89 1.85 -2.37
C THR A 496 -15.29 0.67 -3.12
N ASP A 497 -14.10 0.87 -3.64
CA ASP A 497 -13.26 -0.19 -4.22
C ASP A 497 -12.26 -0.79 -3.22
N GLY A 498 -12.41 -0.44 -1.93
CA GLY A 498 -11.51 -0.82 -0.85
C GLY A 498 -10.33 0.14 -0.66
N ARG A 499 -9.85 0.83 -1.70
CA ARG A 499 -8.78 1.85 -1.65
C ARG A 499 -9.35 3.26 -1.61
N TYR A 500 -10.30 3.54 -2.51
CA TYR A 500 -10.97 4.81 -2.64
C TYR A 500 -12.45 4.68 -2.29
N VAL A 501 -13.05 5.79 -1.95
CA VAL A 501 -14.47 5.91 -1.65
C VAL A 501 -15.04 7.07 -2.47
N GLN A 502 -16.17 6.82 -3.12
CA GLN A 502 -16.94 7.85 -3.80
C GLN A 502 -17.52 8.83 -2.77
N ILE A 503 -17.40 10.12 -3.05
CA ILE A 503 -18.04 11.18 -2.27
C ILE A 503 -19.23 11.71 -3.05
N LEU A 504 -20.41 11.54 -2.47
CA LEU A 504 -21.67 12.01 -3.07
C LEU A 504 -21.92 13.50 -2.79
N SER A 505 -21.43 14.00 -1.66
CA SER A 505 -21.49 15.42 -1.31
C SER A 505 -20.53 15.76 -0.16
N GLY A 506 -20.10 17.02 -0.11
CA GLY A 506 -19.27 17.57 0.96
C GLY A 506 -17.82 17.88 0.55
N ILE A 507 -17.36 17.39 -0.59
CA ILE A 507 -16.03 17.69 -1.15
C ILE A 507 -16.16 18.04 -2.61
N GLU A 508 -15.39 19.03 -3.06
CA GLU A 508 -15.27 19.42 -4.45
C GLU A 508 -14.01 18.79 -5.09
N PRO A 509 -14.03 18.55 -6.42
CA PRO A 509 -12.84 18.10 -7.12
C PRO A 509 -11.70 19.11 -6.96
N GLY A 510 -10.49 18.59 -6.71
CA GLY A 510 -9.31 19.44 -6.54
C GLY A 510 -9.02 19.87 -5.10
N GLU A 511 -9.98 19.74 -4.18
CA GLU A 511 -9.72 19.97 -2.77
C GLU A 511 -8.73 18.93 -2.22
N ARG A 512 -7.87 19.35 -1.30
CA ARG A 512 -6.89 18.47 -0.69
C ARG A 512 -7.40 17.95 0.64
N VAL A 513 -7.44 16.63 0.80
CA VAL A 513 -7.92 15.96 2.02
C VAL A 513 -6.77 15.24 2.73
N VAL A 514 -6.85 15.15 4.04
CA VAL A 514 -5.88 14.39 4.85
C VAL A 514 -6.12 12.90 4.64
N SER A 515 -5.18 12.23 3.97
CA SER A 515 -5.24 10.79 3.67
C SER A 515 -4.65 9.93 4.78
N LYS A 516 -3.73 10.49 5.58
CA LYS A 516 -3.15 9.84 6.77
C LYS A 516 -3.03 10.84 7.91
N GLY A 517 -3.26 10.39 9.13
CA GLY A 517 -3.18 11.22 10.33
C GLY A 517 -4.48 11.93 10.72
N GLY A 518 -5.60 11.70 10.03
CA GLY A 518 -6.90 12.30 10.34
C GLY A 518 -7.39 12.03 11.78
N ILE A 519 -7.06 10.87 12.34
CA ILE A 519 -7.37 10.54 13.75
C ILE A 519 -6.64 11.49 14.71
N ILE A 520 -5.41 11.90 14.39
CA ILE A 520 -4.62 12.82 15.23
C ILE A 520 -5.27 14.20 15.22
N LEU A 521 -5.73 14.69 14.06
CA LEU A 521 -6.48 15.94 13.97
C LEU A 521 -7.78 15.88 14.78
N LYS A 522 -8.50 14.77 14.73
CA LYS A 522 -9.71 14.55 15.55
C LYS A 522 -9.40 14.65 17.04
N LEU A 523 -8.30 14.04 17.50
CA LEU A 523 -7.89 14.10 18.91
C LEU A 523 -7.45 15.49 19.35
N SER A 524 -6.75 16.23 18.46
CA SER A 524 -6.33 17.62 18.73
C SER A 524 -7.53 18.54 18.90
N GLN A 525 -8.60 18.37 18.11
CA GLN A 525 -9.85 19.12 18.27
C GLN A 525 -10.48 18.91 19.64
N GLY A 526 -10.47 17.66 20.15
CA GLY A 526 -10.99 17.35 21.48
C GLY A 526 -10.17 17.97 22.63
N ALA A 527 -8.87 18.08 22.45
CA ALA A 527 -7.96 18.68 23.43
C ALA A 527 -8.09 20.22 23.48
N ALA A 528 -8.33 20.88 22.35
CA ALA A 528 -8.57 22.32 22.27
C ALA A 528 -9.94 22.72 22.87
N ALA A 529 -10.91 21.82 22.89
CA ALA A 529 -12.24 22.05 23.48
C ALA A 529 -12.24 21.97 25.02
N LEU A 530 -11.19 21.45 25.64
CA LEU A 530 -10.98 21.50 27.08
C LEU A 530 -10.27 22.81 27.42
N ASP A 531 -11.05 23.88 27.60
CA ASP A 531 -10.59 25.20 28.03
C ASP A 531 -9.72 25.07 29.28
N PRO A 532 -8.43 25.52 29.27
CA PRO A 532 -7.59 25.48 30.47
C PRO A 532 -8.10 26.37 31.62
N HIS A 533 -9.11 27.19 31.40
CA HIS A 533 -9.68 28.11 32.42
C HIS A 533 -10.99 27.64 33.08
N ALA A 534 -11.51 26.46 32.71
CA ALA A 534 -12.74 25.92 33.34
C ALA A 534 -12.55 25.41 34.81
N GLY A 535 -11.37 25.60 35.41
CA GLY A 535 -10.98 25.08 36.73
C GLY A 535 -11.01 26.08 37.89
N HIS A 536 -11.38 27.34 37.71
CA HIS A 536 -11.48 28.29 38.83
C HIS A 536 -12.94 28.51 39.23
N VAL A 537 -13.45 27.62 40.09
CA VAL A 537 -14.62 27.89 40.87
C VAL A 537 -14.14 28.60 42.14
N HIS A 538 -14.61 29.84 42.33
CA HIS A 538 -14.45 30.61 43.56
C HIS A 538 -15.36 30.07 44.66
#